data_d0adcfa85a3577480c9b454d1cfced2c
#
_entry.id   d0adcfa85a3577480c9b454d1cfced2c
#
_cell.length_a   1.000
_cell.length_b   1.000
_cell.length_c   1.000
_cell.angle_alpha   90.00
_cell.angle_beta   90.00
_cell.angle_gamma   90.00
#
_symmetry.space_group_name_H-M   'P 1'
#
loop_
_entity.id
_entity.type
_entity.pdbx_description
1 polymer ?
#
loop_
_entity_poly.entity_id
_entity_poly.type
_entity_poly.pdbx_seq_one_letter_code
_entity_poly.pdbx_strand_id
1 'polypeptide(L)'
;SAKSTGRIKGKQPGERSPQSISRTKSKVRDIIACNEFDLAVTLEINPRKVPIAKQEDTLQEIIDYLKNIKRTHKDFCWLLVPEKYPSGKRLHLHGLLKNLPTGLLQPFQKRKGRKPKYVHELWKNRWNVYTIPTYNERFGYSMVTAYKLSSTDVKIVEQDYWATYITKGLMETAKIRPAGKRLVYVSQELDRPKAV
;
A
#
# COMPACT_ATOMS: atom_id res chain seq x y z
N SER A 1 -52.22 -18.77 -7.77
CA SER A 1 -50.99 -18.08 -8.16
C SER A 1 -50.38 -17.36 -6.96
N ALA A 2 -49.41 -17.97 -6.30
CA ALA A 2 -48.66 -17.35 -5.24
C ALA A 2 -47.49 -16.57 -5.84
N LYS A 3 -47.48 -15.23 -5.69
CA LYS A 3 -46.37 -14.37 -6.04
C LYS A 3 -45.27 -14.53 -4.96
N SER A 4 -44.18 -15.15 -5.33
CA SER A 4 -42.94 -15.20 -4.56
C SER A 4 -42.38 -13.77 -4.46
N THR A 5 -42.58 -13.11 -3.34
CA THR A 5 -41.86 -11.88 -3.02
C THR A 5 -40.42 -12.22 -2.65
N GLY A 6 -39.53 -12.11 -3.62
CA GLY A 6 -38.09 -12.23 -3.40
C GLY A 6 -37.64 -11.19 -2.37
N ARG A 7 -37.33 -11.67 -1.16
CA ARG A 7 -36.76 -10.88 -0.07
C ARG A 7 -35.40 -10.37 -0.50
N ILE A 8 -35.31 -9.10 -0.89
CA ILE A 8 -34.04 -8.42 -1.11
C ILE A 8 -33.26 -8.51 0.20
N LYS A 9 -32.21 -9.30 0.24
CA LYS A 9 -31.30 -9.36 1.40
C LYS A 9 -30.78 -7.95 1.64
N GLY A 10 -31.28 -7.30 2.69
CA GLY A 10 -30.82 -6.02 3.14
C GLY A 10 -29.31 -6.08 3.38
N LYS A 11 -28.59 -5.13 2.82
CA LYS A 11 -27.13 -4.99 2.97
C LYS A 11 -26.82 -4.83 4.44
N GLN A 12 -25.93 -5.66 5.00
CA GLN A 12 -25.47 -5.52 6.37
C GLN A 12 -24.82 -4.14 6.55
N PRO A 13 -25.15 -3.40 7.63
CA PRO A 13 -24.51 -2.09 7.87
C PRO A 13 -22.98 -2.23 7.89
N GLY A 14 -22.32 -1.50 6.99
CA GLY A 14 -20.85 -1.50 6.88
C GLY A 14 -20.26 -2.38 5.79
N GLU A 15 -21.04 -3.22 5.11
CA GLU A 15 -20.58 -4.02 3.98
C GLU A 15 -20.35 -3.15 2.72
N ARG A 16 -19.12 -3.21 2.16
CA ARG A 16 -18.77 -2.47 0.95
C ARG A 16 -19.28 -3.19 -0.28
N SER A 17 -19.96 -2.46 -1.17
CA SER A 17 -20.39 -3.03 -2.45
C SER A 17 -19.21 -3.28 -3.38
N PRO A 18 -19.27 -4.31 -4.26
CA PRO A 18 -18.26 -4.53 -5.30
C PRO A 18 -18.01 -3.27 -6.15
N GLN A 19 -19.06 -2.52 -6.46
CA GLN A 19 -18.96 -1.25 -7.21
C GLN A 19 -18.14 -0.20 -6.43
N SER A 20 -18.32 -0.08 -5.12
CA SER A 20 -17.54 0.83 -4.28
C SER A 20 -16.06 0.45 -4.28
N ILE A 21 -15.74 -0.84 -4.25
CA ILE A 21 -14.36 -1.33 -4.29
C ILE A 21 -13.75 -1.11 -5.68
N SER A 22 -14.51 -1.35 -6.74
CA SER A 22 -14.09 -1.08 -8.12
C SER A 22 -13.77 0.40 -8.33
N ARG A 23 -14.62 1.31 -7.85
CA ARG A 23 -14.36 2.76 -7.87
C ARG A 23 -13.09 3.12 -7.10
N THR A 24 -12.84 2.46 -5.97
CA THR A 24 -11.60 2.66 -5.20
C THR A 24 -10.37 2.24 -6.00
N LYS A 25 -10.43 1.10 -6.70
CA LYS A 25 -9.35 0.64 -7.59
C LYS A 25 -9.08 1.64 -8.71
N SER A 26 -10.14 2.11 -9.39
CA SER A 26 -10.02 3.12 -10.44
C SER A 26 -9.35 4.38 -9.91
N LYS A 27 -9.84 4.90 -8.80
CA LYS A 27 -9.25 6.09 -8.16
C LYS A 27 -7.78 5.94 -7.80
N VAL A 28 -7.35 4.76 -7.35
CA VAL A 28 -5.92 4.49 -7.07
C VAL A 28 -5.11 4.56 -8.37
N ARG A 29 -5.60 3.93 -9.45
CA ARG A 29 -4.96 3.98 -10.77
C ARG A 29 -4.84 5.41 -11.30
N ASP A 30 -5.90 6.18 -11.19
CA ASP A 30 -5.95 7.58 -11.63
C ASP A 30 -4.92 8.44 -10.88
N ILE A 31 -4.81 8.28 -9.55
CA ILE A 31 -3.79 8.97 -8.75
C ILE A 31 -2.39 8.56 -9.20
N ILE A 32 -2.16 7.28 -9.45
CA ILE A 32 -0.84 6.78 -9.90
C ILE A 32 -0.51 7.34 -11.28
N ALA A 33 -1.47 7.44 -12.18
CA ALA A 33 -1.27 8.00 -13.52
C ALA A 33 -0.96 9.50 -13.50
N CYS A 34 -1.47 10.25 -12.52
CA CYS A 34 -1.26 11.69 -12.39
C CYS A 34 0.04 12.07 -11.66
N ASN A 35 0.76 11.10 -11.06
CA ASN A 35 1.92 11.38 -10.22
C ASN A 35 3.11 10.54 -10.61
N GLU A 36 4.30 11.13 -10.48
CA GLU A 36 5.55 10.39 -10.56
C GLU A 36 5.98 9.92 -9.17
N PHE A 37 5.99 8.61 -8.97
CA PHE A 37 6.54 7.98 -7.79
C PHE A 37 7.95 7.46 -8.05
N ASP A 38 8.79 7.46 -7.06
CA ASP A 38 10.19 7.03 -7.14
C ASP A 38 10.50 5.77 -6.32
N LEU A 39 9.61 5.40 -5.41
CA LEU A 39 9.77 4.25 -4.54
C LEU A 39 8.49 3.41 -4.47
N ALA A 40 8.65 2.09 -4.53
CA ALA A 40 7.61 1.14 -4.12
C ALA A 40 7.94 0.62 -2.72
N VAL A 41 6.93 0.44 -1.87
CA VAL A 41 7.13 0.05 -0.49
C VAL A 41 6.20 -1.08 -0.07
N THR A 42 6.74 -2.01 0.70
CA THR A 42 5.97 -2.96 1.51
C THR A 42 6.32 -2.72 2.98
N LEU A 43 5.31 -2.41 3.77
CA LEU A 43 5.43 -2.15 5.20
C LEU A 43 4.71 -3.26 5.95
N GLU A 44 5.45 -4.17 6.56
CA GLU A 44 4.87 -5.24 7.37
C GLU A 44 4.73 -4.81 8.83
N ILE A 45 3.62 -5.19 9.46
CA ILE A 45 3.44 -5.05 10.90
C ILE A 45 3.83 -6.37 11.56
N ASN A 46 4.92 -6.34 12.34
CA ASN A 46 5.44 -7.54 12.98
C ASN A 46 4.59 -7.94 14.20
N PRO A 47 3.94 -9.11 14.20
CA PRO A 47 3.10 -9.54 15.31
C PRO A 47 3.85 -9.75 16.63
N ARG A 48 5.19 -9.85 16.61
CA ARG A 48 6.02 -9.88 17.82
C ARG A 48 6.17 -8.50 18.47
N LYS A 49 6.00 -7.42 17.68
CA LYS A 49 6.05 -6.03 18.17
C LYS A 49 4.65 -5.47 18.40
N VAL A 50 3.73 -5.79 17.50
CA VAL A 50 2.34 -5.33 17.53
C VAL A 50 1.41 -6.54 17.50
N PRO A 51 0.70 -6.82 18.60
CA PRO A 51 -0.27 -7.91 18.65
C PRO A 51 -1.31 -7.80 17.54
N ILE A 52 -1.77 -8.93 17.01
CA ILE A 52 -2.70 -9.01 15.88
C ILE A 52 -3.96 -8.17 16.12
N ALA A 53 -4.49 -8.20 17.33
CA ALA A 53 -5.68 -7.42 17.72
C ALA A 53 -5.50 -5.89 17.63
N LYS A 54 -4.24 -5.40 17.70
CA LYS A 54 -3.90 -3.98 17.63
C LYS A 54 -3.44 -3.51 16.25
N GLN A 55 -3.27 -4.40 15.28
CA GLN A 55 -2.70 -4.03 13.98
C GLN A 55 -3.54 -3.02 13.21
N GLU A 56 -4.86 -3.07 13.32
CA GLU A 56 -5.74 -2.08 12.69
C GLU A 56 -5.60 -0.67 13.30
N ASP A 57 -5.37 -0.59 14.60
CA ASP A 57 -5.15 0.70 15.28
C ASP A 57 -3.75 1.23 14.97
N THR A 58 -2.77 0.35 14.83
CA THR A 58 -1.40 0.69 14.45
C THR A 58 -1.30 1.31 13.06
N LEU A 59 -2.25 1.05 12.15
CA LEU A 59 -2.30 1.75 10.86
C LEU A 59 -2.35 3.27 11.04
N GLN A 60 -3.11 3.77 11.99
CA GLN A 60 -3.15 5.21 12.24
C GLN A 60 -1.80 5.73 12.74
N GLU A 61 -1.14 4.97 13.60
CA GLU A 61 0.21 5.32 14.08
C GLU A 61 1.25 5.35 12.94
N ILE A 62 1.14 4.42 11.99
CA ILE A 62 1.99 4.41 10.79
C ILE A 62 1.73 5.65 9.93
N ILE A 63 0.47 6.01 9.72
CA ILE A 63 0.13 7.22 8.98
C ILE A 63 0.64 8.48 9.69
N ASP A 64 0.55 8.53 11.00
CA ASP A 64 1.05 9.67 11.79
C ASP A 64 2.59 9.72 11.78
N TYR A 65 3.27 8.57 11.75
CA TYR A 65 4.71 8.48 11.50
C TYR A 65 5.09 9.11 10.14
N LEU A 66 4.37 8.77 9.07
CA LEU A 66 4.60 9.36 7.73
C LEU A 66 4.31 10.86 7.70
N LYS A 67 3.25 11.32 8.37
CA LYS A 67 2.95 12.75 8.52
C LYS A 67 4.07 13.49 9.26
N ASN A 68 4.70 12.85 10.26
CA ASN A 68 5.82 13.46 10.97
C ASN A 68 7.03 13.64 10.05
N ILE A 69 7.35 12.66 9.18
CA ILE A 69 8.37 12.83 8.15
C ILE A 69 8.01 14.01 7.24
N LYS A 70 6.75 14.10 6.81
CA LYS A 70 6.28 15.20 5.95
C LYS A 70 6.37 16.58 6.58
N ARG A 71 6.29 16.71 7.90
CA ARG A 71 6.42 18.01 8.56
C ARG A 71 7.77 18.68 8.26
N THR A 72 8.83 17.89 8.17
CA THR A 72 10.20 18.35 7.85
C THR A 72 10.52 18.27 6.36
N HIS A 73 9.87 17.36 5.64
CA HIS A 73 10.08 17.10 4.21
C HIS A 73 8.76 17.31 3.44
N LYS A 74 8.47 18.56 3.10
CA LYS A 74 7.17 19.00 2.56
C LYS A 74 6.75 18.29 1.28
N ASP A 75 7.74 17.94 0.42
CA ASP A 75 7.50 17.28 -0.87
C ASP A 75 7.29 15.77 -0.75
N PHE A 76 7.47 15.20 0.44
CA PHE A 76 7.23 13.79 0.68
C PHE A 76 5.74 13.46 0.57
N CYS A 77 5.40 12.51 -0.29
CA CYS A 77 4.02 12.04 -0.49
C CYS A 77 3.96 10.52 -0.51
N TRP A 78 2.79 9.97 -0.21
CA TRP A 78 2.54 8.53 -0.20
C TRP A 78 1.15 8.17 -0.69
N LEU A 79 1.05 6.97 -1.25
CA LEU A 79 -0.19 6.24 -1.50
C LEU A 79 0.01 4.84 -0.94
N LEU A 80 -0.80 4.43 0.03
CA LEU A 80 -0.70 3.13 0.70
C LEU A 80 -2.04 2.39 0.66
N VAL A 81 -1.97 1.10 0.37
CA VAL A 81 -3.11 0.18 0.36
C VAL A 81 -2.87 -0.92 1.37
N PRO A 82 -3.65 -1.01 2.44
CA PRO A 82 -3.59 -2.12 3.37
C PRO A 82 -4.02 -3.43 2.70
N GLU A 83 -3.28 -4.49 2.97
CA GLU A 83 -3.61 -5.84 2.56
C GLU A 83 -3.54 -6.78 3.76
N LYS A 84 -4.57 -7.60 3.96
CA LYS A 84 -4.53 -8.69 4.94
C LYS A 84 -4.09 -9.98 4.25
N TYR A 85 -3.20 -10.73 4.88
CA TYR A 85 -2.88 -12.09 4.41
C TYR A 85 -4.13 -12.98 4.39
N PRO A 86 -4.21 -13.95 3.49
CA PRO A 86 -5.38 -14.85 3.40
C PRO A 86 -5.73 -15.55 4.72
N SER A 87 -4.75 -15.77 5.60
CA SER A 87 -4.97 -16.27 6.95
C SER A 87 -5.70 -15.29 7.88
N GLY A 88 -5.92 -14.05 7.45
CA GLY A 88 -6.51 -12.96 8.27
C GLY A 88 -5.64 -12.48 9.44
N LYS A 89 -4.49 -13.13 9.68
CA LYS A 89 -3.67 -12.93 10.90
C LYS A 89 -2.65 -11.81 10.82
N ARG A 90 -2.35 -11.30 9.61
CA ARG A 90 -1.33 -10.26 9.43
C ARG A 90 -1.83 -9.19 8.51
N LEU A 91 -1.49 -7.97 8.86
CA LEU A 91 -1.74 -6.78 8.07
C LEU A 91 -0.39 -6.23 7.56
N HIS A 92 -0.35 -5.83 6.32
CA HIS A 92 0.76 -5.11 5.72
C HIS A 92 0.23 -4.05 4.77
N LEU A 93 1.07 -3.11 4.39
CA LEU A 93 0.72 -2.06 3.44
C LEU A 93 1.63 -2.18 2.23
N HIS A 94 1.01 -2.18 1.06
CA HIS A 94 1.71 -1.93 -0.19
C HIS A 94 1.50 -0.49 -0.61
N GLY A 95 2.49 0.11 -1.23
CA GLY A 95 2.30 1.46 -1.71
C GLY A 95 3.43 2.02 -2.54
N LEU A 96 3.25 3.28 -2.85
CA LEU A 96 4.18 4.09 -3.61
C LEU A 96 4.52 5.35 -2.82
N LEU A 97 5.77 5.73 -2.84
CA LEU A 97 6.29 6.92 -2.18
C LEU A 97 6.91 7.85 -3.21
N LYS A 98 6.82 9.14 -2.94
CA LYS A 98 7.45 10.21 -3.72
C LYS A 98 8.27 11.06 -2.77
N ASN A 99 9.53 11.30 -3.11
CA ASN A 99 10.46 12.17 -2.38
C ASN A 99 10.67 11.77 -0.89
N LEU A 100 10.74 10.47 -0.61
CA LEU A 100 11.16 10.04 0.72
C LEU A 100 12.62 10.48 0.95
N PRO A 101 12.95 11.12 2.09
CA PRO A 101 14.32 11.53 2.36
C PRO A 101 15.30 10.35 2.32
N THR A 102 16.36 10.49 1.55
CA THR A 102 17.37 9.42 1.37
C THR A 102 18.08 9.05 2.67
N GLY A 103 18.23 9.99 3.59
CA GLY A 103 18.80 9.73 4.92
C GLY A 103 17.98 8.78 5.80
N LEU A 104 16.71 8.52 5.46
CA LEU A 104 15.87 7.53 6.14
C LEU A 104 16.01 6.12 5.57
N LEU A 105 16.70 5.98 4.44
CA LEU A 105 16.88 4.71 3.74
C LEU A 105 18.25 4.11 4.07
N GLN A 106 18.26 2.81 4.32
CA GLN A 106 19.50 2.05 4.38
C GLN A 106 19.47 0.92 3.34
N PRO A 107 20.60 0.62 2.66
CA PRO A 107 20.68 -0.51 1.75
C PRO A 107 20.24 -1.79 2.44
N PHE A 108 19.42 -2.59 1.77
CA PHE A 108 18.98 -3.85 2.31
C PHE A 108 20.15 -4.85 2.31
N GLN A 109 20.66 -5.18 3.50
CA GLN A 109 21.71 -6.19 3.65
C GLN A 109 21.08 -7.58 3.57
N LYS A 110 21.44 -8.33 2.53
CA LYS A 110 21.09 -9.74 2.44
C LYS A 110 21.74 -10.46 3.63
N ARG A 111 20.95 -11.05 4.52
CA ARG A 111 21.48 -12.05 5.44
C ARG A 111 22.06 -13.19 4.60
N LYS A 112 23.34 -13.56 4.85
CA LYS A 112 23.99 -14.70 4.19
C LYS A 112 23.02 -15.90 4.19
N GLY A 113 22.71 -16.45 3.02
CA GLY A 113 21.95 -17.69 2.86
C GLY A 113 20.45 -17.55 2.54
N ARG A 114 19.82 -16.37 2.57
CA ARG A 114 18.43 -16.21 2.12
C ARG A 114 18.35 -15.34 0.88
N LYS A 115 18.04 -15.97 -0.26
CA LYS A 115 17.53 -15.22 -1.43
C LYS A 115 16.24 -14.52 -0.99
N PRO A 116 16.08 -13.21 -1.25
CA PRO A 116 14.79 -12.57 -1.02
C PRO A 116 13.77 -13.31 -1.90
N LYS A 117 12.83 -14.02 -1.29
CA LYS A 117 11.84 -14.89 -1.96
C LYS A 117 10.92 -14.13 -2.93
N TYR A 118 10.96 -12.80 -2.95
CA TYR A 118 9.91 -11.98 -3.56
C TYR A 118 10.37 -10.97 -4.60
N VAL A 119 11.65 -10.87 -4.90
CA VAL A 119 12.08 -10.07 -6.03
C VAL A 119 12.10 -10.98 -7.24
N HIS A 120 11.10 -10.84 -8.12
CA HIS A 120 11.04 -11.53 -9.40
C HIS A 120 12.40 -11.39 -10.12
N GLU A 121 12.90 -12.45 -10.78
CA GLU A 121 14.27 -12.42 -11.36
C GLU A 121 14.51 -11.29 -12.35
N LEU A 122 13.45 -10.89 -13.10
CA LEU A 122 13.45 -9.74 -13.99
C LEU A 122 13.79 -8.40 -13.30
N TRP A 123 13.63 -8.32 -11.97
CA TRP A 123 13.78 -7.09 -11.21
C TRP A 123 15.11 -6.98 -10.47
N LYS A 124 15.84 -8.11 -10.28
CA LYS A 124 17.08 -8.17 -9.52
C LYS A 124 18.16 -7.19 -9.99
N ASN A 125 18.17 -6.86 -11.27
CA ASN A 125 19.17 -6.00 -11.89
C ASN A 125 18.70 -4.56 -12.11
N ARG A 126 17.41 -4.27 -11.89
CA ARG A 126 16.80 -2.96 -12.17
C ARG A 126 16.48 -2.14 -10.93
N TRP A 127 16.49 -2.76 -9.74
CA TRP A 127 15.98 -2.16 -8.52
C TRP A 127 17.02 -2.19 -7.41
N ASN A 128 17.22 -1.05 -6.77
CA ASN A 128 17.91 -0.98 -5.51
C ASN A 128 16.89 -1.22 -4.38
N VAL A 129 17.23 -2.11 -3.46
CA VAL A 129 16.37 -2.45 -2.34
C VAL A 129 16.92 -1.83 -1.07
N TYR A 130 16.06 -1.14 -0.35
CA TYR A 130 16.35 -0.46 0.89
C TYR A 130 15.40 -0.91 1.99
N THR A 131 15.72 -0.52 3.20
CA THR A 131 14.86 -0.61 4.37
C THR A 131 14.76 0.75 5.04
N ILE A 132 13.71 0.95 5.85
CA ILE A 132 13.54 2.14 6.69
C ILE A 132 13.77 1.69 8.14
N PRO A 133 14.99 1.88 8.70
CA PRO A 133 15.32 1.35 10.02
C PRO A 133 14.43 1.87 11.13
N THR A 134 14.07 3.15 11.10
CA THR A 134 13.19 3.77 12.10
C THR A 134 11.79 3.19 12.10
N TYR A 135 11.26 2.82 10.92
CA TYR A 135 10.02 2.06 10.81
C TYR A 135 10.18 0.66 11.41
N ASN A 136 11.27 -0.03 11.07
CA ASN A 136 11.53 -1.40 11.52
C ASN A 136 11.67 -1.49 13.03
N GLU A 137 12.31 -0.52 13.63
CA GLU A 137 12.47 -0.43 15.07
C GLU A 137 11.11 -0.33 15.76
N ARG A 138 10.20 0.46 15.21
CA ARG A 138 8.89 0.75 15.83
C ARG A 138 7.81 -0.25 15.49
N PHE A 139 7.64 -0.63 14.23
CA PHE A 139 6.47 -1.36 13.74
C PHE A 139 6.77 -2.76 13.20
N GLY A 140 7.95 -3.00 12.63
CA GLY A 140 8.23 -4.28 12.05
C GLY A 140 9.25 -4.27 10.93
N TYR A 141 8.87 -4.66 9.71
CA TYR A 141 9.77 -4.80 8.59
C TYR A 141 9.31 -3.92 7.41
N SER A 142 10.23 -3.15 6.87
CA SER A 142 10.02 -2.38 5.64
C SER A 142 10.90 -2.91 4.52
N MET A 143 10.32 -3.05 3.33
CA MET A 143 11.05 -3.26 2.09
C MET A 143 10.70 -2.10 1.16
N VAL A 144 11.71 -1.37 0.73
CA VAL A 144 11.57 -0.22 -0.14
C VAL A 144 12.37 -0.45 -1.39
N THR A 145 11.75 -0.36 -2.54
CA THR A 145 12.37 -0.59 -3.83
C THR A 145 12.39 0.71 -4.61
N ALA A 146 13.60 1.20 -4.90
CA ALA A 146 13.79 2.38 -5.73
C ALA A 146 13.74 2.02 -7.21
N TYR A 147 13.03 2.83 -8.00
CA TYR A 147 13.10 2.75 -9.46
C TYR A 147 14.49 3.17 -9.92
N LYS A 148 15.16 2.36 -10.73
CA LYS A 148 16.28 2.85 -11.51
C LYS A 148 15.70 3.85 -12.51
N LEU A 149 16.23 5.06 -12.52
CA LEU A 149 15.92 6.11 -13.49
C LEU A 149 16.31 5.63 -14.91
N SER A 150 15.47 4.85 -15.53
CA SER A 150 15.51 4.52 -16.95
C SER A 150 14.39 5.31 -17.64
N SER A 151 14.38 5.33 -18.94
CA SER A 151 13.49 6.14 -19.79
C SER A 151 12.05 6.29 -19.23
N THR A 152 11.39 7.39 -19.53
CA THR A 152 10.02 7.73 -19.12
C THR A 152 9.04 6.58 -19.38
N ASP A 153 9.22 5.87 -20.49
CA ASP A 153 8.32 4.76 -20.88
C ASP A 153 8.40 3.57 -19.94
N VAL A 154 9.60 3.22 -19.47
CA VAL A 154 9.79 2.13 -18.50
C VAL A 154 9.16 2.49 -17.15
N LYS A 155 9.25 3.75 -16.74
CA LYS A 155 8.64 4.25 -15.49
C LYS A 155 7.13 4.17 -15.54
N ILE A 156 6.51 4.51 -16.66
CA ILE A 156 5.05 4.42 -16.87
C ILE A 156 4.58 2.97 -16.77
N VAL A 157 5.25 2.05 -17.45
CA VAL A 157 4.91 0.61 -17.40
C VAL A 157 5.06 0.06 -15.98
N GLU A 158 6.09 0.44 -15.27
CA GLU A 158 6.31 0.04 -13.89
C GLU A 158 5.24 0.60 -12.94
N GLN A 159 4.81 1.84 -13.13
CA GLN A 159 3.72 2.44 -12.34
C GLN A 159 2.39 1.71 -12.58
N ASP A 160 2.04 1.36 -13.81
CA ASP A 160 0.83 0.60 -14.13
C ASP A 160 0.87 -0.81 -13.51
N TYR A 161 2.03 -1.48 -13.58
CA TYR A 161 2.23 -2.74 -12.87
C TYR A 161 1.99 -2.60 -11.37
N TRP A 162 2.56 -1.58 -10.73
CA TRP A 162 2.39 -1.36 -9.31
C TRP A 162 0.95 -1.01 -8.96
N ALA A 163 0.25 -0.23 -9.79
CA ALA A 163 -1.17 0.05 -9.61
C ALA A 163 -2.01 -1.22 -9.57
N THR A 164 -1.71 -2.16 -10.44
CA THR A 164 -2.35 -3.48 -10.48
C THR A 164 -1.95 -4.31 -9.25
N TYR A 165 -0.67 -4.37 -8.93
CA TYR A 165 -0.14 -5.17 -7.83
C TYR A 165 -0.70 -4.74 -6.47
N ILE A 166 -0.63 -3.44 -6.12
CA ILE A 166 -1.07 -2.94 -4.81
C ILE A 166 -2.59 -3.00 -4.61
N THR A 167 -3.37 -3.10 -5.70
CA THR A 167 -4.82 -3.20 -5.63
C THR A 167 -5.37 -4.62 -5.80
N LYS A 168 -4.48 -5.62 -6.06
CA LYS A 168 -4.91 -7.01 -6.31
C LYS A 168 -5.72 -7.61 -5.16
N GLY A 169 -5.28 -7.38 -3.91
CA GLY A 169 -5.92 -7.90 -2.70
C GLY A 169 -7.06 -7.04 -2.15
N LEU A 170 -7.43 -5.95 -2.83
CA LEU A 170 -8.36 -4.97 -2.27
C LEU A 170 -9.76 -5.54 -2.02
N MET A 171 -10.24 -6.44 -2.89
CA MET A 171 -11.54 -7.10 -2.74
C MET A 171 -11.58 -7.99 -1.49
N GLU A 172 -10.57 -8.83 -1.31
CA GLU A 172 -10.50 -9.77 -0.18
C GLU A 172 -10.26 -9.01 1.13
N THR A 173 -9.36 -8.04 1.10
CA THR A 173 -9.10 -7.17 2.27
C THR A 173 -10.36 -6.40 2.70
N ALA A 174 -11.16 -5.93 1.74
CA ALA A 174 -12.40 -5.21 2.02
C ALA A 174 -13.45 -6.07 2.74
N LYS A 175 -13.46 -7.39 2.51
CA LYS A 175 -14.37 -8.33 3.18
C LYS A 175 -14.00 -8.58 4.65
N ILE A 176 -12.71 -8.57 4.96
CA ILE A 176 -12.18 -8.98 6.27
C ILE A 176 -11.75 -7.82 7.17
N ARG A 177 -11.68 -6.59 6.64
CA ARG A 177 -11.41 -5.40 7.45
C ARG A 177 -12.69 -4.87 8.09
N PRO A 178 -12.60 -4.34 9.32
CA PRO A 178 -13.75 -3.75 9.99
C PRO A 178 -14.44 -2.67 9.14
N ALA A 179 -15.75 -2.56 9.31
CA ALA A 179 -16.54 -1.49 8.69
C ALA A 179 -15.99 -0.10 9.05
N GLY A 180 -16.05 0.84 8.12
CA GLY A 180 -15.57 2.21 8.35
C GLY A 180 -14.05 2.41 8.19
N LYS A 181 -13.23 1.36 8.22
CA LYS A 181 -11.77 1.50 8.01
C LYS A 181 -11.45 1.80 6.55
N ARG A 182 -10.55 2.75 6.29
CA ARG A 182 -10.17 3.15 4.93
C ARG A 182 -9.44 2.04 4.20
N LEU A 183 -9.76 1.84 2.92
CA LEU A 183 -9.07 0.88 2.03
C LEU A 183 -7.80 1.47 1.40
N VAL A 184 -7.65 2.78 1.40
CA VAL A 184 -6.52 3.49 0.80
C VAL A 184 -6.18 4.70 1.66
N TYR A 185 -4.90 4.93 1.87
CA TYR A 185 -4.35 6.10 2.55
C TYR A 185 -3.50 6.89 1.55
N VAL A 186 -3.87 8.13 1.32
CA VAL A 186 -3.26 9.02 0.32
C VAL A 186 -2.92 10.34 0.97
N SER A 187 -1.71 10.84 0.75
CA SER A 187 -1.35 12.20 1.13
C SER A 187 -2.13 13.23 0.27
N GLN A 188 -2.40 14.40 0.86
CA GLN A 188 -3.31 15.38 0.24
C GLN A 188 -2.74 16.03 -1.02
N GLU A 189 -1.42 16.14 -1.10
CA GLU A 189 -0.69 16.89 -2.15
C GLU A 189 -0.45 16.06 -3.42
N LEU A 190 -0.87 14.81 -3.45
CA LEU A 190 -0.84 14.04 -4.70
C LEU A 190 -1.89 14.58 -5.67
N ASP A 191 -1.47 14.77 -6.91
CA ASP A 191 -2.35 15.20 -7.98
C ASP A 191 -3.48 14.20 -8.21
N ARG A 192 -4.63 14.73 -8.60
CA ARG A 192 -5.82 13.95 -8.91
C ARG A 192 -6.33 14.35 -10.28
N PRO A 193 -7.00 13.45 -11.02
CA PRO A 193 -7.64 13.83 -12.25
C PRO A 193 -8.57 15.02 -12.00
N LYS A 194 -8.47 16.03 -12.86
CA LYS A 194 -9.44 17.12 -12.85
C LYS A 194 -10.80 16.53 -13.20
N ALA A 195 -11.83 16.91 -12.45
CA ALA A 195 -13.20 16.59 -12.84
C ALA A 195 -13.46 17.20 -14.20
N VAL A 196 -13.83 16.37 -15.19
CA VAL A 196 -14.30 16.80 -16.51
C VAL A 196 -15.76 17.13 -16.40
#